data_df558820a2e8d4410671243b16415351
#
_entry.id   df558820a2e8d4410671243b16415351
#
_cell.length_a   1.000
_cell.length_b   1.000
_cell.length_c   1.000
_cell.angle_alpha   90.00
_cell.angle_beta   90.00
_cell.angle_gamma   90.00
#
_symmetry.space_group_name_H-M   'P 1'
#
loop_
_entity.id
_entity.type
_entity.pdbx_description
1 polymer ?
#
loop_
_entity_poly.entity_id
_entity_poly.type
_entity_poly.pdbx_seq_one_letter_code
_entity_poly.pdbx_strand_id
1 'polypeptide(L)'
;MKYMLQVRFNGVDEVIHKLPADDQEKVTAEFIAIRESSGVLDGNQLQAANAAATVRVIGGQTQVTEGPPVEAGAEVNGFYIYDAPDLDAAIAFAARIPVARMGGTVEVRALMER
;
A
#
# COMPACT_ATOMS: atom_id res chain seq x y z
N MET A 1 14.16 8.38 -10.69
CA MET A 1 13.01 9.06 -10.05
C MET A 1 12.42 8.18 -8.96
N LYS A 2 11.97 8.80 -7.91
CA LYS A 2 11.32 8.08 -6.81
C LYS A 2 9.82 8.11 -6.96
N TYR A 3 9.20 6.98 -6.68
CA TYR A 3 7.74 6.81 -6.74
C TYR A 3 7.24 6.26 -5.43
N MET A 4 6.06 6.72 -5.00
CA MET A 4 5.32 6.05 -3.94
C MET A 4 4.37 5.05 -4.59
N LEU A 5 4.44 3.80 -4.14
CA LEU A 5 3.51 2.74 -4.54
C LEU A 5 2.59 2.49 -3.35
N GLN A 6 1.36 2.93 -3.45
CA GLN A 6 0.38 2.80 -2.37
C GLN A 6 -0.53 1.62 -2.62
N VAL A 7 -0.50 0.65 -1.71
CA VAL A 7 -1.25 -0.60 -1.84
C VAL A 7 -2.61 -0.44 -1.18
N ARG A 8 -3.68 -0.64 -1.95
CA ARG A 8 -5.07 -0.43 -1.49
C ARG A 8 -5.91 -1.67 -1.71
N PHE A 9 -6.51 -2.17 -0.64
CA PHE A 9 -7.42 -3.31 -0.72
C PHE A 9 -8.24 -3.42 0.57
N ASN A 10 -9.55 -3.43 0.47
CA ASN A 10 -10.41 -3.64 1.64
C ASN A 10 -10.37 -5.10 2.07
N GLY A 11 -10.10 -5.34 3.36
CA GLY A 11 -10.12 -6.68 3.92
C GLY A 11 -9.04 -7.61 3.40
N VAL A 12 -7.85 -7.08 3.09
CA VAL A 12 -6.75 -7.87 2.53
C VAL A 12 -6.38 -9.07 3.38
N ASP A 13 -6.38 -8.92 4.70
CA ASP A 13 -6.01 -10.01 5.62
C ASP A 13 -7.02 -11.17 5.53
N GLU A 14 -8.30 -10.86 5.45
CA GLU A 14 -9.35 -11.89 5.30
C GLU A 14 -9.20 -12.65 3.99
N VAL A 15 -8.92 -11.95 2.91
CA VAL A 15 -8.75 -12.58 1.60
C VAL A 15 -7.54 -13.52 1.61
N ILE A 16 -6.43 -13.08 2.19
CA ILE A 16 -5.21 -13.90 2.29
C ILE A 16 -5.46 -15.12 3.17
N HIS A 17 -6.12 -14.96 4.32
CA HIS A 17 -6.40 -16.07 5.24
C HIS A 17 -7.32 -17.14 4.63
N LYS A 18 -8.16 -16.78 3.66
CA LYS A 18 -9.05 -17.73 2.98
C LYS A 18 -8.34 -18.54 1.87
N LEU A 19 -7.13 -18.15 1.51
CA LEU A 19 -6.36 -18.90 0.51
C LEU A 19 -5.91 -20.24 1.09
N PRO A 20 -5.74 -21.28 0.23
CA PRO A 20 -5.07 -22.51 0.65
C PRO A 20 -3.68 -22.21 1.21
N ALA A 21 -3.20 -23.05 2.14
CA ALA A 21 -1.94 -22.81 2.84
C ALA A 21 -0.76 -22.59 1.89
N ASP A 22 -0.67 -23.36 0.81
CA ASP A 22 0.40 -23.22 -0.18
C ASP A 22 0.35 -21.86 -0.88
N ASP A 23 -0.84 -21.36 -1.16
CA ASP A 23 -1.03 -20.06 -1.79
C ASP A 23 -0.70 -18.92 -0.83
N GLN A 24 -1.01 -19.08 0.46
CA GLN A 24 -0.61 -18.12 1.48
C GLN A 24 0.92 -17.99 1.56
N GLU A 25 1.63 -19.12 1.52
CA GLU A 25 3.09 -19.14 1.52
C GLU A 25 3.66 -18.44 0.28
N LYS A 26 3.07 -18.67 -0.90
CA LYS A 26 3.48 -18.02 -2.15
C LYS A 26 3.30 -16.51 -2.07
N VAL A 27 2.16 -16.05 -1.60
CA VAL A 27 1.88 -14.62 -1.46
C VAL A 27 2.85 -13.97 -0.49
N THR A 28 3.11 -14.60 0.66
CA THR A 28 4.06 -14.12 1.64
C THR A 28 5.47 -14.01 1.03
N ALA A 29 5.90 -15.05 0.31
CA ALA A 29 7.20 -15.06 -0.36
C ALA A 29 7.30 -13.95 -1.41
N GLU A 30 6.22 -13.69 -2.15
CA GLU A 30 6.19 -12.61 -3.13
C GLU A 30 6.31 -11.22 -2.48
N PHE A 31 5.63 -10.99 -1.35
CA PHE A 31 5.77 -9.74 -0.61
C PHE A 31 7.20 -9.54 -0.09
N ILE A 32 7.82 -10.60 0.41
CA ILE A 32 9.22 -10.56 0.85
C ILE A 32 10.14 -10.22 -0.33
N ALA A 33 9.93 -10.87 -1.47
CA ALA A 33 10.72 -10.62 -2.67
C ALA A 33 10.58 -9.18 -3.17
N ILE A 34 9.37 -8.63 -3.13
CA ILE A 34 9.13 -7.22 -3.47
C ILE A 34 9.92 -6.31 -2.54
N ARG A 35 9.83 -6.53 -1.23
CA ARG A 35 10.52 -5.70 -0.24
C ARG A 35 12.05 -5.74 -0.40
N GLU A 36 12.58 -6.89 -0.79
CA GLU A 36 14.01 -7.09 -0.98
C GLU A 36 14.51 -6.72 -2.37
N SER A 37 13.62 -6.30 -3.27
CA SER A 37 13.97 -5.95 -4.64
C SER A 37 14.87 -4.73 -4.70
N SER A 38 15.81 -4.77 -5.66
CA SER A 38 16.64 -3.62 -5.97
C SER A 38 15.77 -2.43 -6.38
N GLY A 39 16.08 -1.26 -5.86
CA GLY A 39 15.29 -0.05 -6.10
C GLY A 39 14.25 0.26 -5.03
N VAL A 40 13.87 -0.71 -4.19
CA VAL A 40 12.99 -0.45 -3.05
C VAL A 40 13.82 0.23 -1.94
N LEU A 41 13.50 1.50 -1.71
CA LEU A 41 14.22 2.33 -0.73
C LEU A 41 13.60 2.25 0.66
N ASP A 42 12.28 2.05 0.70
CA ASP A 42 11.52 1.94 1.95
C ASP A 42 10.21 1.23 1.65
N GLY A 43 9.62 0.65 2.68
CA GLY A 43 8.32 0.01 2.56
C GLY A 43 7.85 -0.50 3.91
N ASN A 44 6.56 -0.29 4.18
CA ASN A 44 5.96 -0.71 5.43
C ASN A 44 4.51 -1.13 5.22
N GLN A 45 4.10 -2.13 5.97
CA GLN A 45 2.70 -2.53 6.09
C GLN A 45 2.07 -1.70 7.20
N LEU A 46 0.86 -1.22 6.97
CA LEU A 46 0.09 -0.50 7.97
C LEU A 46 -0.75 -1.47 8.79
N GLN A 47 -1.08 -1.07 10.02
CA GLN A 47 -2.09 -1.76 10.80
C GLN A 47 -3.45 -1.60 10.15
N ALA A 48 -4.44 -2.39 10.59
CA ALA A 48 -5.79 -2.31 10.06
C ALA A 48 -6.38 -0.90 10.19
N ALA A 49 -7.29 -0.56 9.27
CA ALA A 49 -7.86 0.79 9.18
C ALA A 49 -8.56 1.24 10.47
N ASN A 50 -9.12 0.30 11.26
CA ASN A 50 -9.76 0.65 12.52
C ASN A 50 -8.79 1.15 13.60
N ALA A 51 -7.49 0.97 13.39
CA ALA A 51 -6.44 1.51 14.27
C ALA A 51 -6.07 2.96 13.89
N ALA A 52 -6.62 3.49 12.81
CA ALA A 52 -6.30 4.84 12.33
C ALA A 52 -6.96 5.91 13.18
N ALA A 53 -6.37 7.09 13.16
CA ALA A 53 -6.99 8.30 13.67
C ALA A 53 -7.03 9.34 12.56
N THR A 54 -8.19 9.95 12.35
CA THR A 54 -8.35 11.04 11.38
C THR A 54 -8.37 12.36 12.11
N VAL A 55 -7.52 13.28 11.71
CA VAL A 55 -7.36 14.59 12.35
C VAL A 55 -7.83 15.68 11.39
N ARG A 56 -8.68 16.57 11.89
CA ARG A 56 -9.10 17.78 11.18
C ARG A 56 -8.91 18.97 12.10
N VAL A 57 -8.64 20.12 11.54
CA VAL A 57 -8.59 21.38 12.30
C VAL A 57 -9.69 22.27 11.73
N ILE A 58 -10.67 22.60 12.56
CA ILE A 58 -11.82 23.41 12.17
C ILE A 58 -11.93 24.57 13.16
N GLY A 59 -11.92 25.81 12.64
CA GLY A 59 -11.97 27.00 13.48
C GLY A 59 -10.82 27.08 14.49
N GLY A 60 -9.64 26.60 14.13
CA GLY A 60 -8.47 26.57 15.01
C GLY A 60 -8.47 25.44 16.02
N GLN A 61 -9.48 24.57 15.99
CA GLN A 61 -9.57 23.44 16.94
C GLN A 61 -9.28 22.12 16.27
N THR A 62 -8.47 21.30 16.93
CA THR A 62 -8.14 19.95 16.50
C THR A 62 -9.30 19.01 16.81
N GLN A 63 -9.75 18.29 15.79
CA GLN A 63 -10.77 17.25 15.92
C GLN A 63 -10.17 15.92 15.50
N VAL A 64 -10.36 14.90 16.34
CA VAL A 64 -9.85 13.55 16.09
C VAL A 64 -11.03 12.58 16.00
N THR A 65 -11.06 11.81 14.93
CA THR A 65 -12.06 10.74 14.74
C THR A 65 -11.33 9.41 14.61
N GLU A 66 -11.84 8.36 15.25
CA GLU A 66 -11.30 7.01 15.08
C GLU A 66 -11.61 6.50 13.68
N GLY A 67 -10.64 5.77 13.10
CA GLY A 67 -10.76 5.22 11.77
C GLY A 67 -10.24 6.16 10.68
N PRO A 68 -10.26 5.70 9.42
CA PRO A 68 -9.82 6.50 8.28
C PRO A 68 -10.89 7.53 7.89
N PRO A 69 -10.51 8.57 7.11
CA PRO A 69 -11.48 9.51 6.57
C PRO A 69 -12.53 8.78 5.73
N VAL A 70 -13.80 9.19 5.85
CA VAL A 70 -14.91 8.53 5.15
C VAL A 70 -14.72 8.56 3.63
N GLU A 71 -14.14 9.63 3.12
CA GLU A 71 -13.91 9.88 1.70
C GLU A 71 -12.63 9.24 1.15
N ALA A 72 -11.89 8.48 1.96
CA ALA A 72 -10.59 7.93 1.55
C ALA A 72 -10.67 6.81 0.50
N GLY A 73 -11.86 6.22 0.30
CA GLY A 73 -12.02 5.09 -0.63
C GLY A 73 -11.47 3.79 -0.04
N ALA A 74 -10.85 2.95 -0.89
CA ALA A 74 -10.31 1.68 -0.46
C ALA A 74 -9.19 1.87 0.58
N GLU A 75 -9.15 0.96 1.53
CA GLU A 75 -8.19 0.94 2.64
C GLU A 75 -6.76 0.87 2.12
N VAL A 76 -5.89 1.74 2.64
CA VAL A 76 -4.45 1.69 2.38
C VAL A 76 -3.83 0.65 3.30
N ASN A 77 -3.20 -0.38 2.73
CA ASN A 77 -2.60 -1.48 3.49
C ASN A 77 -1.11 -1.27 3.74
N GLY A 78 -0.46 -0.51 2.90
CA GLY A 78 0.96 -0.27 2.99
C GLY A 78 1.47 0.55 1.82
N PHE A 79 2.76 0.75 1.80
CA PHE A 79 3.40 1.53 0.75
C PHE A 79 4.83 1.08 0.54
N TYR A 80 5.35 1.42 -0.65
CA TYR A 80 6.77 1.30 -0.97
C TYR A 80 7.25 2.61 -1.56
N ILE A 81 8.49 2.96 -1.31
CA ILE A 81 9.21 4.00 -2.04
C ILE A 81 10.17 3.29 -2.97
N TYR A 82 9.99 3.49 -4.27
CA TYR A 82 10.70 2.77 -5.31
C TYR A 82 11.42 3.72 -6.24
N ASP A 83 12.71 3.46 -6.46
CA ASP A 83 13.51 4.22 -7.41
C ASP A 83 13.50 3.51 -8.77
N ALA A 84 12.97 4.18 -9.78
CA ALA A 84 12.84 3.65 -11.13
C ALA A 84 13.31 4.70 -12.14
N PRO A 85 13.79 4.26 -13.32
CA PRO A 85 14.21 5.19 -14.35
C PRO A 85 13.06 6.02 -14.93
N ASP A 86 11.84 5.44 -14.97
CA ASP A 86 10.67 6.11 -15.53
C ASP A 86 9.38 5.50 -14.97
N LEU A 87 8.25 6.10 -15.32
CA LEU A 87 6.93 5.66 -14.86
C LEU A 87 6.61 4.24 -15.33
N ASP A 88 6.95 3.88 -16.57
CA ASP A 88 6.66 2.55 -17.10
C ASP A 88 7.35 1.46 -16.28
N ALA A 89 8.60 1.68 -15.88
CA ALA A 89 9.33 0.76 -15.01
C ALA A 89 8.67 0.65 -13.63
N ALA A 90 8.20 1.76 -13.06
CA ALA A 90 7.50 1.76 -11.78
C ALA A 90 6.17 1.01 -11.87
N ILE A 91 5.42 1.17 -12.97
CA ILE A 91 4.16 0.46 -13.22
C ILE A 91 4.43 -1.05 -13.34
N ALA A 92 5.46 -1.45 -14.09
CA ALA A 92 5.83 -2.85 -14.24
C ALA A 92 6.16 -3.49 -12.90
N PHE A 93 6.88 -2.78 -12.04
CA PHE A 93 7.18 -3.24 -10.69
C PHE A 93 5.91 -3.34 -9.83
N ALA A 94 5.07 -2.32 -9.86
CA ALA A 94 3.82 -2.29 -9.10
C ALA A 94 2.90 -3.47 -9.46
N ALA A 95 2.87 -3.87 -10.73
CA ALA A 95 2.07 -5.00 -11.19
C ALA A 95 2.49 -6.34 -10.57
N ARG A 96 3.72 -6.42 -10.04
CA ARG A 96 4.22 -7.61 -9.35
C ARG A 96 3.76 -7.71 -7.90
N ILE A 97 3.26 -6.62 -7.32
CA ILE A 97 2.74 -6.63 -5.95
C ILE A 97 1.45 -7.48 -5.94
N PRO A 98 1.36 -8.52 -5.09
CA PRO A 98 0.27 -9.49 -5.15
C PRO A 98 -1.14 -8.88 -5.14
N VAL A 99 -1.36 -7.83 -4.37
CA VAL A 99 -2.67 -7.17 -4.25
C VAL A 99 -3.22 -6.71 -5.61
N ALA A 100 -2.35 -6.32 -6.55
CA ALA A 100 -2.77 -5.84 -7.87
C ALA A 100 -3.56 -6.88 -8.66
N ARG A 101 -3.25 -8.19 -8.47
CA ARG A 101 -3.96 -9.28 -9.15
C ARG A 101 -5.04 -9.93 -8.29
N MET A 102 -5.13 -9.55 -7.02
CA MET A 102 -6.07 -10.16 -6.06
C MET A 102 -7.37 -9.36 -5.91
N GLY A 103 -7.57 -8.35 -6.75
CA GLY A 103 -8.75 -7.49 -6.70
C GLY A 103 -8.54 -6.14 -6.04
N GLY A 104 -7.34 -5.89 -5.54
CA GLY A 104 -6.96 -4.57 -5.03
C GLY A 104 -6.31 -3.70 -6.11
N THR A 105 -5.75 -2.60 -5.68
CA THR A 105 -5.05 -1.66 -6.57
C THR A 105 -3.74 -1.22 -5.97
N VAL A 106 -2.83 -0.77 -6.84
CA VAL A 106 -1.61 -0.10 -6.43
C VAL A 106 -1.56 1.25 -7.12
N GLU A 107 -1.59 2.31 -6.34
CA GLU A 107 -1.44 3.65 -6.90
C GLU A 107 0.04 3.98 -7.05
N VAL A 108 0.45 4.40 -8.23
CA VAL A 108 1.83 4.75 -8.54
C VAL A 108 1.90 6.26 -8.73
N ARG A 109 2.67 6.94 -7.89
CA ARG A 109 2.77 8.40 -7.95
C ARG A 109 4.20 8.84 -7.73
N ALA A 110 4.73 9.63 -8.66
CA ALA A 110 6.06 10.19 -8.51
C ALA A 110 6.14 11.13 -7.31
N LEU A 111 7.25 11.05 -6.58
CA LEU A 111 7.53 12.03 -5.53
C LEU A 111 7.93 13.34 -6.18
N MET A 112 7.47 14.44 -5.57
CA MET A 112 7.87 15.76 -6.02
C MET A 112 9.33 15.98 -5.63
N GLU A 113 10.14 16.31 -6.59
CA GLU A 113 11.54 16.68 -6.33
C GLU A 113 11.61 18.17 -6.01
N ARG A 114 12.35 18.49 -4.94
CA ARG A 114 12.50 19.88 -4.49
C ARG A 114 13.96 20.20 -4.17
#